data_e6e111023ac9f187963c7efe922d3003
#
_entry.id   e6e111023ac9f187963c7efe922d3003
#
_cell.length_a   1.000
_cell.length_b   1.000
_cell.length_c   1.000
_cell.angle_alpha   90.00
_cell.angle_beta   90.00
_cell.angle_gamma   90.00
#
_symmetry.space_group_name_H-M   'P 1'
#
loop_
_entity.id
_entity.type
_entity.pdbx_description
1 polymer ?
#
loop_
_entity_poly.entity_id
_entity_poly.type
_entity_poly.pdbx_seq_one_letter_code
_entity_poly.pdbx_strand_id
1 'polypeptide(L)'
;MIPPIANNFVAGETYEEALTHVDDLNVRGVSGILNLLGEHYDERAPADADAEEYIALAEAIDRRDTDACISVKPSQIGLDVSESLFEDNLSRIVDASDSFVWIDMEDHSTTDVTLDAFEEHARATDGNVGVCVQANLIRTGGDLERLAELPGKVRLVKGAYDEPAAFAYQGCERI
;
A
#
# COMPACT_ATOMS: atom_id res chain seq x y z
N MET A 1 -10.32 4.03 -19.57
CA MET A 1 -9.88 5.32 -20.17
C MET A 1 -9.83 6.37 -19.07
N ILE A 2 -8.64 6.80 -18.71
CA ILE A 2 -8.41 7.80 -17.66
C ILE A 2 -8.87 9.19 -18.16
N PRO A 3 -9.58 10.00 -17.35
CA PRO A 3 -9.95 11.36 -17.74
C PRO A 3 -8.73 12.20 -18.13
N PRO A 4 -8.80 13.10 -19.12
CA PRO A 4 -7.63 13.84 -19.63
C PRO A 4 -6.82 14.61 -18.58
N ILE A 5 -7.47 15.04 -17.49
CA ILE A 5 -6.79 15.75 -16.39
C ILE A 5 -6.01 14.76 -15.52
N ALA A 6 -6.50 13.55 -15.32
CA ALA A 6 -5.83 12.53 -14.52
C ALA A 6 -4.56 11.98 -15.21
N ASN A 7 -4.49 11.98 -16.54
CA ASN A 7 -3.29 11.57 -17.29
C ASN A 7 -2.02 12.38 -16.94
N ASN A 8 -2.17 13.56 -16.35
CA ASN A 8 -1.01 14.34 -15.87
C ASN A 8 -0.49 13.88 -14.49
N PHE A 9 -1.20 12.98 -13.84
CA PHE A 9 -0.92 12.55 -12.46
C PHE A 9 -0.70 11.03 -12.33
N VAL A 10 -0.76 10.29 -13.45
CA VAL A 10 -0.49 8.85 -13.48
C VAL A 10 0.77 8.58 -14.30
N ALA A 11 1.53 7.57 -13.89
CA ALA A 11 2.76 7.19 -14.56
C ALA A 11 2.51 6.46 -15.91
N GLY A 12 1.33 5.86 -16.08
CA GLY A 12 0.90 5.16 -17.29
C GLY A 12 -0.48 4.52 -17.12
N GLU A 13 -1.06 4.01 -18.20
CA GLU A 13 -2.29 3.20 -18.21
C GLU A 13 -1.99 1.69 -18.05
N THR A 14 -0.72 1.29 -18.22
CA THR A 14 -0.21 -0.07 -18.05
C THR A 14 1.02 -0.04 -17.13
N TYR A 15 1.33 -1.19 -16.51
CA TYR A 15 2.52 -1.26 -15.68
C TYR A 15 3.81 -1.11 -16.50
N GLU A 16 3.85 -1.49 -17.77
CA GLU A 16 5.01 -1.26 -18.64
C GLU A 16 5.29 0.22 -18.87
N GLU A 17 4.24 1.03 -19.06
CA GLU A 17 4.37 2.50 -19.19
C GLU A 17 4.84 3.11 -17.88
N ALA A 18 4.25 2.68 -16.75
CA ALA A 18 4.64 3.14 -15.43
C ALA A 18 6.10 2.81 -15.11
N LEU A 19 6.56 1.59 -15.41
CA LEU A 19 7.95 1.18 -15.23
C LEU A 19 8.90 1.97 -16.12
N THR A 20 8.53 2.25 -17.37
CA THR A 20 9.33 3.09 -18.25
C THR A 20 9.48 4.50 -17.68
N HIS A 21 8.42 5.06 -17.10
CA HIS A 21 8.48 6.35 -16.42
C HIS A 21 9.40 6.31 -15.18
N VAL A 22 9.34 5.23 -14.40
CA VAL A 22 10.24 5.06 -13.24
C VAL A 22 11.69 4.88 -13.65
N ASP A 23 11.97 4.13 -14.73
CA ASP A 23 13.34 3.99 -15.28
C ASP A 23 13.94 5.36 -15.61
N ASP A 24 13.17 6.28 -16.20
CA ASP A 24 13.59 7.67 -16.46
C ASP A 24 13.85 8.46 -15.16
N LEU A 25 13.12 8.19 -14.09
CA LEU A 25 13.35 8.77 -12.77
C LEU A 25 14.60 8.18 -12.10
N ASN A 26 14.82 6.86 -12.22
CA ASN A 26 15.99 6.17 -11.68
C ASN A 26 17.31 6.74 -12.25
N VAL A 27 17.35 7.10 -13.53
CA VAL A 27 18.51 7.81 -14.14
C VAL A 27 18.83 9.12 -13.39
N ARG A 28 17.83 9.72 -12.75
CA ARG A 28 17.96 10.95 -11.95
C ARG A 28 18.17 10.68 -10.45
N GLY A 29 18.31 9.41 -10.06
CA GLY A 29 18.48 8.99 -8.66
C GLY A 29 17.20 9.07 -7.82
N VAL A 30 16.03 8.92 -8.45
CA VAL A 30 14.72 8.93 -7.79
C VAL A 30 14.10 7.53 -7.91
N SER A 31 13.85 6.88 -6.78
CA SER A 31 13.14 5.60 -6.70
C SER A 31 11.63 5.78 -6.83
N GLY A 32 10.92 4.75 -7.31
CA GLY A 32 9.47 4.76 -7.49
C GLY A 32 8.72 3.98 -6.40
N ILE A 33 7.52 4.47 -6.04
CA ILE A 33 6.50 3.66 -5.37
C ILE A 33 5.29 3.62 -6.30
N LEU A 34 4.93 2.42 -6.74
CA LEU A 34 3.85 2.20 -7.70
C LEU A 34 2.63 1.60 -7.01
N ASN A 35 1.46 2.11 -7.36
CA ASN A 35 0.18 1.56 -6.94
C ASN A 35 -0.81 1.58 -8.09
N LEU A 36 -1.73 0.62 -8.11
CA LEU A 36 -2.84 0.59 -9.06
C LEU A 36 -3.93 1.57 -8.63
N LEU A 37 -4.67 2.10 -9.61
CA LEU A 37 -5.84 2.93 -9.34
C LEU A 37 -7.03 2.01 -9.02
N GLY A 38 -7.57 2.12 -7.84
CA GLY A 38 -8.70 1.36 -7.34
C GLY A 38 -8.80 1.45 -5.83
N GLU A 39 -9.99 1.29 -5.30
CA GLU A 39 -10.29 1.18 -3.87
C GLU A 39 -11.72 0.72 -3.66
N HIS A 40 -12.02 0.19 -2.46
CA HIS A 40 -13.35 -0.16 -2.01
C HIS A 40 -14.11 -1.14 -2.94
N TYR A 41 -13.46 -2.26 -3.26
CA TYR A 41 -14.12 -3.34 -3.98
C TYR A 41 -14.95 -4.19 -3.02
N ASP A 42 -16.26 -4.25 -3.29
CA ASP A 42 -17.24 -5.03 -2.55
C ASP A 42 -17.52 -6.42 -3.18
N GLU A 43 -16.82 -6.74 -4.30
CA GLU A 43 -16.88 -8.01 -4.98
C GLU A 43 -15.48 -8.67 -5.08
N ARG A 44 -15.44 -10.00 -4.95
CA ARG A 44 -14.20 -10.78 -5.03
C ARG A 44 -13.48 -10.62 -6.39
N ALA A 45 -14.23 -10.62 -7.49
CA ALA A 45 -13.62 -10.68 -8.82
C ALA A 45 -12.71 -9.49 -9.16
N PRO A 46 -13.09 -8.21 -8.93
CA PRO A 46 -12.18 -7.10 -9.15
C PRO A 46 -10.99 -7.11 -8.17
N ALA A 47 -11.19 -7.53 -6.91
CA ALA A 47 -10.11 -7.61 -5.93
C ALA A 47 -9.06 -8.68 -6.31
N ASP A 48 -9.51 -9.85 -6.77
CA ASP A 48 -8.60 -10.89 -7.28
C ASP A 48 -7.89 -10.43 -8.56
N ALA A 49 -8.56 -9.68 -9.45
CA ALA A 49 -7.96 -9.17 -10.67
C ALA A 49 -6.85 -8.15 -10.38
N ASP A 50 -7.06 -7.22 -9.45
CA ASP A 50 -6.04 -6.27 -9.05
C ASP A 50 -4.89 -6.94 -8.28
N ALA A 51 -5.15 -7.99 -7.51
CA ALA A 51 -4.09 -8.78 -6.90
C ALA A 51 -3.19 -9.45 -7.94
N GLU A 52 -3.75 -10.01 -9.01
CA GLU A 52 -2.97 -10.55 -10.13
C GLU A 52 -2.15 -9.47 -10.86
N GLU A 53 -2.71 -8.27 -11.03
CA GLU A 53 -2.00 -7.14 -11.63
C GLU A 53 -0.84 -6.66 -10.76
N TYR A 54 -1.00 -6.62 -9.42
CA TYR A 54 0.09 -6.34 -8.49
C TYR A 54 1.19 -7.40 -8.54
N ILE A 55 0.84 -8.68 -8.65
CA ILE A 55 1.79 -9.77 -8.82
C ILE A 55 2.59 -9.57 -10.12
N ALA A 56 1.89 -9.31 -11.23
CA ALA A 56 2.54 -9.07 -12.52
C ALA A 56 3.47 -7.83 -12.49
N LEU A 57 3.06 -6.76 -11.80
CA LEU A 57 3.86 -5.56 -11.60
C LEU A 57 5.11 -5.85 -10.75
N ALA A 58 4.97 -6.56 -9.63
CA ALA A 58 6.09 -6.92 -8.77
C ALA A 58 7.14 -7.76 -9.52
N GLU A 59 6.70 -8.82 -10.20
CA GLU A 59 7.57 -9.63 -11.06
C GLU A 59 8.24 -8.82 -12.20
N ALA A 60 7.55 -7.79 -12.73
CA ALA A 60 8.12 -6.94 -13.77
C ALA A 60 9.19 -5.99 -13.22
N ILE A 61 9.02 -5.46 -12.01
CA ILE A 61 10.04 -4.68 -11.28
C ILE A 61 11.30 -5.53 -11.09
N ASP A 62 11.13 -6.73 -10.54
CA ASP A 62 12.24 -7.64 -10.23
C ASP A 62 13.01 -8.07 -11.48
N ARG A 63 12.29 -8.39 -12.58
CA ARG A 63 12.93 -8.75 -13.87
C ARG A 63 13.71 -7.63 -14.53
N ARG A 64 13.29 -6.35 -14.32
CA ARG A 64 13.94 -5.17 -14.93
C ARG A 64 15.06 -4.61 -14.07
N ASP A 65 15.19 -5.03 -12.82
CA ASP A 65 16.06 -4.41 -11.81
C ASP A 65 15.77 -2.89 -11.67
N THR A 66 14.48 -2.53 -11.78
CA THR A 66 14.00 -1.15 -11.63
C THR A 66 14.01 -0.78 -10.15
N ASP A 67 14.58 0.38 -9.79
CA ASP A 67 14.52 0.90 -8.42
C ASP A 67 13.10 1.41 -8.11
N ALA A 68 12.24 0.48 -7.79
CA ALA A 68 10.83 0.68 -7.45
C ALA A 68 10.35 -0.33 -6.41
N CYS A 69 9.24 0.00 -5.79
CA CYS A 69 8.46 -0.89 -4.94
C CYS A 69 6.97 -0.67 -5.19
N ILE A 70 6.13 -1.55 -4.65
CA ILE A 70 4.68 -1.43 -4.78
C ILE A 70 4.04 -0.95 -3.47
N SER A 71 2.86 -0.33 -3.57
CA SER A 71 2.01 0.00 -2.44
C SER A 71 0.59 -0.51 -2.71
N VAL A 72 0.05 -1.30 -1.79
CA VAL A 72 -1.27 -1.94 -1.94
C VAL A 72 -2.27 -1.36 -0.95
N LYS A 73 -3.52 -1.20 -1.38
CA LYS A 73 -4.61 -0.78 -0.51
C LYS A 73 -5.41 -1.99 -0.06
N PRO A 74 -5.64 -2.18 1.24
CA PRO A 74 -6.44 -3.29 1.75
C PRO A 74 -7.83 -3.42 1.10
N SER A 75 -8.56 -2.32 0.94
CA SER A 75 -9.90 -2.33 0.32
C SER A 75 -9.88 -2.71 -1.16
N GLN A 76 -8.79 -2.41 -1.88
CA GLN A 76 -8.61 -2.76 -3.29
C GLN A 76 -8.34 -4.26 -3.48
N ILE A 77 -7.65 -4.90 -2.54
CA ILE A 77 -7.31 -6.32 -2.64
C ILE A 77 -8.21 -7.22 -1.80
N GLY A 78 -9.38 -6.71 -1.37
CA GLY A 78 -10.50 -7.53 -0.91
C GLY A 78 -10.91 -7.35 0.54
N LEU A 79 -10.39 -6.38 1.30
CA LEU A 79 -10.76 -6.19 2.71
C LEU A 79 -12.25 -5.89 2.89
N ASP A 80 -12.86 -5.11 1.99
CA ASP A 80 -14.29 -4.80 2.05
C ASP A 80 -15.19 -6.00 1.71
N VAL A 81 -14.62 -7.06 1.12
CA VAL A 81 -15.31 -8.34 0.89
C VAL A 81 -15.17 -9.24 2.11
N SER A 82 -13.94 -9.48 2.57
CA SER A 82 -13.63 -10.21 3.82
C SER A 82 -12.15 -10.08 4.17
N GLU A 83 -11.84 -10.14 5.48
CA GLU A 83 -10.46 -10.18 5.98
C GLU A 83 -9.67 -11.35 5.35
N SER A 84 -10.27 -12.55 5.25
CA SER A 84 -9.59 -13.71 4.65
C SER A 84 -9.23 -13.51 3.17
N LEU A 85 -10.04 -12.79 2.40
CA LEU A 85 -9.72 -12.49 1.01
C LEU A 85 -8.55 -11.51 0.90
N PHE A 86 -8.56 -10.48 1.76
CA PHE A 86 -7.46 -9.53 1.86
C PHE A 86 -6.15 -10.25 2.24
N GLU A 87 -6.17 -11.08 3.28
CA GLU A 87 -4.99 -11.84 3.74
C GLU A 87 -4.46 -12.78 2.65
N ASP A 88 -5.35 -13.54 1.98
CA ASP A 88 -4.97 -14.43 0.89
C ASP A 88 -4.32 -13.67 -0.27
N ASN A 89 -4.91 -12.54 -0.70
CA ASN A 89 -4.39 -11.74 -1.80
C ASN A 89 -3.09 -11.01 -1.41
N LEU A 90 -2.99 -10.47 -0.20
CA LEU A 90 -1.76 -9.84 0.29
C LEU A 90 -0.61 -10.86 0.34
N SER A 91 -0.87 -12.05 0.88
CA SER A 91 0.14 -13.13 0.94
C SER A 91 0.66 -13.49 -0.46
N ARG A 92 -0.22 -13.63 -1.45
CA ARG A 92 0.17 -13.92 -2.83
C ARG A 92 1.02 -12.81 -3.45
N ILE A 93 0.70 -11.55 -3.18
CA ILE A 93 1.46 -10.40 -3.67
C ILE A 93 2.84 -10.36 -3.01
N VAL A 94 2.92 -10.52 -1.70
CA VAL A 94 4.18 -10.51 -0.95
C VAL A 94 5.07 -11.69 -1.37
N ASP A 95 4.51 -12.89 -1.51
CA ASP A 95 5.26 -14.09 -1.92
C ASP A 95 5.82 -13.99 -3.36
N ALA A 96 5.17 -13.22 -4.23
CA ALA A 96 5.60 -13.01 -5.61
C ALA A 96 6.61 -11.87 -5.77
N SER A 97 6.90 -11.09 -4.74
CA SER A 97 7.74 -9.88 -4.81
C SER A 97 9.08 -10.08 -4.11
N ASP A 98 10.18 -9.97 -4.84
CA ASP A 98 11.51 -9.77 -4.27
C ASP A 98 11.71 -8.29 -3.85
N SER A 99 10.94 -7.38 -4.48
CA SER A 99 10.93 -5.95 -4.18
C SER A 99 10.11 -5.63 -2.92
N PHE A 100 10.31 -4.45 -2.35
CA PHE A 100 9.64 -4.04 -1.12
C PHE A 100 8.14 -3.78 -1.34
N VAL A 101 7.29 -4.25 -0.42
CA VAL A 101 5.83 -4.07 -0.47
C VAL A 101 5.36 -3.16 0.66
N TRP A 102 4.70 -2.04 0.31
CA TRP A 102 3.99 -1.19 1.25
C TRP A 102 2.52 -1.61 1.37
N ILE A 103 2.00 -1.61 2.60
CA ILE A 103 0.57 -1.75 2.88
C ILE A 103 0.07 -0.37 3.29
N ASP A 104 -0.87 0.18 2.52
CA ASP A 104 -1.45 1.48 2.84
C ASP A 104 -2.44 1.36 4.01
N MET A 105 -2.50 2.41 4.84
CA MET A 105 -3.53 2.56 5.85
C MET A 105 -4.69 3.35 5.25
N GLU A 106 -5.87 2.81 5.39
CA GLU A 106 -7.11 3.47 4.98
C GLU A 106 -7.83 4.07 6.19
N ASP A 107 -9.13 3.92 6.36
CA ASP A 107 -9.84 4.54 7.47
C ASP A 107 -9.53 3.90 8.85
N HIS A 108 -10.01 4.56 9.92
CA HIS A 108 -9.74 4.13 11.30
C HIS A 108 -10.29 2.75 11.63
N SER A 109 -11.33 2.27 10.93
CA SER A 109 -11.99 1.00 11.23
C SER A 109 -11.19 -0.21 10.75
N THR A 110 -10.31 -0.02 9.77
CA THR A 110 -9.47 -1.06 9.17
C THR A 110 -8.05 -1.10 9.77
N THR A 111 -7.75 -0.20 10.73
CA THR A 111 -6.39 -0.07 11.29
C THR A 111 -5.91 -1.38 11.92
N ASP A 112 -6.72 -2.07 12.73
CA ASP A 112 -6.27 -3.29 13.43
C ASP A 112 -5.92 -4.40 12.44
N VAL A 113 -6.80 -4.71 11.50
CA VAL A 113 -6.56 -5.77 10.52
C VAL A 113 -5.34 -5.46 9.63
N THR A 114 -5.14 -4.19 9.27
CA THR A 114 -3.98 -3.76 8.47
C THR A 114 -2.67 -3.93 9.25
N LEU A 115 -2.65 -3.57 10.53
CA LEU A 115 -1.47 -3.72 11.39
C LEU A 115 -1.17 -5.19 11.71
N ASP A 116 -2.21 -6.02 11.90
CA ASP A 116 -2.05 -7.46 12.13
C ASP A 116 -1.45 -8.15 10.90
N ALA A 117 -1.96 -7.83 9.71
CA ALA A 117 -1.41 -8.32 8.45
C ALA A 117 0.05 -7.86 8.23
N PHE A 118 0.36 -6.57 8.50
CA PHE A 118 1.73 -6.09 8.45
C PHE A 118 2.65 -6.87 9.40
N GLU A 119 2.26 -7.08 10.66
CA GLU A 119 3.07 -7.80 11.65
C GLU A 119 3.39 -9.23 11.19
N GLU A 120 2.38 -9.95 10.65
CA GLU A 120 2.57 -11.30 10.12
C GLU A 120 3.59 -11.31 8.99
N HIS A 121 3.40 -10.47 7.97
CA HIS A 121 4.30 -10.42 6.81
C HIS A 121 5.67 -9.85 7.14
N ALA A 122 5.77 -8.86 8.04
CA ALA A 122 7.06 -8.33 8.47
C ALA A 122 7.94 -9.41 9.11
N ARG A 123 7.35 -10.27 9.94
CA ARG A 123 8.07 -11.39 10.55
C ARG A 123 8.40 -12.48 9.53
N ALA A 124 7.50 -12.78 8.60
CA ALA A 124 7.69 -13.82 7.59
C ALA A 124 8.77 -13.46 6.57
N THR A 125 8.92 -12.18 6.22
CA THR A 125 9.85 -11.68 5.18
C THR A 125 11.13 -11.06 5.73
N ASP A 126 11.39 -11.17 7.05
CA ASP A 126 12.50 -10.49 7.73
C ASP A 126 12.52 -8.97 7.44
N GLY A 127 11.33 -8.36 7.31
CA GLY A 127 11.14 -6.93 7.16
C GLY A 127 11.11 -6.41 5.71
N ASN A 128 10.91 -7.26 4.70
CA ASN A 128 10.75 -6.79 3.30
C ASN A 128 9.35 -6.22 3.01
N VAL A 129 8.64 -5.78 4.04
CA VAL A 129 7.35 -5.09 3.95
C VAL A 129 7.33 -3.86 4.83
N GLY A 130 6.43 -2.93 4.54
CA GLY A 130 6.20 -1.74 5.34
C GLY A 130 4.72 -1.41 5.45
N VAL A 131 4.36 -0.63 6.45
CA VAL A 131 3.00 -0.13 6.64
C VAL A 131 2.96 1.38 6.68
N CYS A 132 1.93 1.96 6.06
CA CYS A 132 1.61 3.36 6.18
C CYS A 132 0.72 3.56 7.42
N VAL A 133 1.01 4.54 8.27
CA VAL A 133 0.16 4.90 9.42
C VAL A 133 -0.17 6.39 9.42
N GLN A 134 -1.37 6.73 9.89
CA GLN A 134 -1.89 8.09 9.85
C GLN A 134 -1.66 8.82 11.18
N ALA A 135 -0.89 9.91 11.16
CA ALA A 135 -0.55 10.70 12.35
C ALA A 135 -1.77 11.37 13.00
N ASN A 136 -2.86 11.62 12.24
CA ASN A 136 -4.07 12.22 12.76
C ASN A 136 -4.88 11.28 13.66
N LEU A 137 -4.70 9.96 13.58
CA LEU A 137 -5.41 9.04 14.46
C LEU A 137 -4.86 9.11 15.89
N ILE A 138 -5.76 9.19 16.87
CA ILE A 138 -5.40 9.30 18.30
C ILE A 138 -4.58 8.10 18.77
N ARG A 139 -4.84 6.93 18.20
CA ARG A 139 -4.18 5.66 18.53
C ARG A 139 -2.76 5.53 18.03
N THR A 140 -2.36 6.30 17.01
CA THR A 140 -1.10 6.11 16.25
C THR A 140 0.14 6.11 17.13
N GLY A 141 0.17 6.91 18.22
CA GLY A 141 1.29 6.88 19.17
C GLY A 141 1.50 5.49 19.80
N GLY A 142 0.42 4.84 20.23
CA GLY A 142 0.48 3.48 20.78
C GLY A 142 0.77 2.42 19.71
N ASP A 143 0.22 2.61 18.50
CA ASP A 143 0.52 1.72 17.37
C ASP A 143 2.00 1.77 16.99
N LEU A 144 2.63 2.95 16.99
CA LEU A 144 4.06 3.09 16.71
C LEU A 144 4.94 2.40 17.78
N GLU A 145 4.55 2.39 19.05
CA GLU A 145 5.25 1.63 20.09
C GLU A 145 5.24 0.11 19.79
N ARG A 146 4.10 -0.43 19.33
CA ARG A 146 3.97 -1.82 18.87
C ARG A 146 4.84 -2.10 17.65
N LEU A 147 4.78 -1.23 16.65
CA LEU A 147 5.49 -1.38 15.38
C LEU A 147 7.01 -1.28 15.52
N ALA A 148 7.52 -0.52 16.50
CA ALA A 148 8.95 -0.36 16.74
C ALA A 148 9.68 -1.66 17.12
N GLU A 149 8.95 -2.67 17.59
CA GLU A 149 9.50 -3.99 17.97
C GLU A 149 9.52 -4.97 16.78
N LEU A 150 9.01 -4.57 15.61
CA LEU A 150 8.88 -5.44 14.45
C LEU A 150 9.96 -5.14 13.41
N PRO A 151 10.38 -6.14 12.62
CA PRO A 151 11.14 -5.87 11.41
C PRO A 151 10.25 -5.16 10.38
N GLY A 152 10.87 -4.49 9.40
CA GLY A 152 10.16 -3.77 8.36
C GLY A 152 10.22 -2.26 8.51
N LYS A 153 9.37 -1.55 7.79
CA LYS A 153 9.39 -0.08 7.77
C LYS A 153 8.01 0.50 8.05
N VAL A 154 8.01 1.70 8.65
CA VAL A 154 6.79 2.49 8.88
C VAL A 154 6.88 3.79 8.12
N ARG A 155 5.84 4.12 7.35
CA ARG A 155 5.65 5.40 6.69
C ARG A 155 4.56 6.19 7.43
N LEU A 156 4.99 7.21 8.17
CA LEU A 156 4.06 8.10 8.88
C LEU A 156 3.56 9.18 7.92
N VAL A 157 2.26 9.19 7.66
CA VAL A 157 1.59 10.23 6.87
C VAL A 157 0.68 11.06 7.76
N LYS A 158 0.30 12.24 7.29
CA LYS A 158 -0.58 13.13 8.06
C LYS A 158 -1.95 12.49 8.32
N GLY A 159 -2.50 11.81 7.34
CA GLY A 159 -3.87 11.30 7.27
C GLY A 159 -4.67 12.01 6.19
N ALA A 160 -5.41 11.23 5.40
CA ALA A 160 -6.17 11.71 4.24
C ALA A 160 -7.68 11.55 4.39
N TYR A 161 -8.12 10.71 5.32
CA TYR A 161 -9.54 10.40 5.52
C TYR A 161 -10.21 11.39 6.47
N ASP A 162 -11.51 11.64 6.24
CA ASP A 162 -12.35 12.49 7.12
C ASP A 162 -12.85 11.64 8.30
N GLU A 163 -11.98 11.46 9.27
CA GLU A 163 -12.19 10.61 10.41
C GLU A 163 -13.04 11.30 11.49
N PRO A 164 -13.93 10.54 12.20
CA PRO A 164 -14.69 11.10 13.30
C PRO A 164 -13.78 11.62 14.42
N ALA A 165 -14.17 12.74 15.05
CA ALA A 165 -13.41 13.38 16.13
C ALA A 165 -13.17 12.48 17.36
N ALA A 166 -13.88 11.37 17.47
CA ALA A 166 -13.66 10.37 18.52
C ALA A 166 -12.39 9.53 18.28
N PHE A 167 -11.92 9.45 17.02
CA PHE A 167 -10.79 8.61 16.60
C PHE A 167 -9.62 9.41 16.05
N ALA A 168 -9.83 10.67 15.65
CA ALA A 168 -8.79 11.49 15.03
C ALA A 168 -8.77 12.93 15.55
N TYR A 169 -7.58 13.51 15.59
CA TYR A 169 -7.39 14.92 15.87
C TYR A 169 -7.98 15.77 14.73
N GLN A 170 -8.72 16.79 15.10
CA GLN A 170 -9.32 17.74 14.18
C GLN A 170 -8.43 18.98 14.06
N GLY A 171 -7.94 19.26 12.86
CA GLY A 171 -7.08 20.42 12.57
C GLY A 171 -5.57 20.15 12.70
N CYS A 172 -4.80 20.88 11.89
CA CYS A 172 -3.36 20.67 11.72
C CYS A 172 -2.49 21.01 12.94
N GLU A 173 -3.04 21.68 13.94
CA GLU A 173 -2.28 22.14 15.12
C GLU A 173 -1.98 21.04 16.15
N ARG A 174 -2.52 19.83 15.94
CA ARG A 174 -2.42 18.69 16.88
C ARG A 174 -1.86 17.41 16.26
N ILE A 175 -1.42 17.49 15.02
CA ILE A 175 -0.85 16.36 14.27
C ILE A 175 0.66 16.46 14.22
#